data_8649c8c27d9c4edaaec1570c0c9aa315
#
_entry.id   8649c8c27d9c4edaaec1570c0c9aa315
#
_cell.length_a   1.000
_cell.length_b   1.000
_cell.length_c   1.000
_cell.angle_alpha   90.00
_cell.angle_beta   90.00
_cell.angle_gamma   90.00
#
_symmetry.space_group_name_H-M   'P 1'
#
loop_
_entity.id
_entity.type
_entity.pdbx_description
1 polymer ?
#
loop_
_entity_poly.entity_id
_entity_poly.type
_entity_poly.pdbx_seq_one_letter_code
_entity_poly.pdbx_strand_id
1 'polypeptide(L)'
;MMIGIFDNEFVKCELDDSLPVLRHKWKFELPGEEFKINLKRILEEYEMLKKTYTRLAWLADTTHLGEIDEGVDEWLVNVWEDLLFKKAGVKIHAVILGASIFADYPMEKFKLDAEEKFRAYNVHLGVFSNEKEAYDWILLNQLTL
;
A
#
# COMPACT_ATOMS: atom_id res chain seq x y z
N MET A 1 -8.02 -3.23 17.57
CA MET A 1 -8.34 -1.81 17.85
C MET A 1 -7.73 -0.93 16.78
N MET A 2 -8.48 0.03 16.29
CA MET A 2 -7.99 0.96 15.28
C MET A 2 -7.36 2.17 15.96
N ILE A 3 -6.10 2.44 15.65
CA ILE A 3 -5.34 3.56 16.24
C ILE A 3 -5.08 4.60 15.15
N GLY A 4 -5.49 5.85 15.38
CA GLY A 4 -5.22 6.94 14.44
C GLY A 4 -3.74 7.30 14.46
N ILE A 5 -3.11 7.32 13.27
CA ILE A 5 -1.71 7.71 13.12
C ILE A 5 -1.63 9.16 12.67
N PHE A 6 -2.29 9.50 11.57
CA PHE A 6 -2.52 10.89 11.18
C PHE A 6 -3.73 10.96 10.23
N ASP A 7 -4.31 12.15 10.17
CA ASP A 7 -5.46 12.42 9.31
C ASP A 7 -5.33 13.86 8.82
N ASN A 8 -5.13 14.02 7.52
CA ASN A 8 -5.02 15.34 6.92
C ASN A 8 -6.04 15.53 5.79
N GLU A 9 -5.90 16.60 5.02
CA GLU A 9 -6.80 16.93 3.91
C GLU A 9 -6.86 15.82 2.86
N PHE A 10 -5.75 15.10 2.65
CA PHE A 10 -5.60 14.17 1.52
C PHE A 10 -5.78 12.70 1.88
N VAL A 11 -5.35 12.30 3.06
CA VAL A 11 -5.29 10.88 3.42
C VAL A 11 -5.49 10.68 4.92
N LYS A 12 -6.15 9.58 5.27
CA LYS A 12 -6.30 9.13 6.65
C LYS A 12 -5.47 7.87 6.85
N CYS A 13 -4.53 7.92 7.79
CA CYS A 13 -3.65 6.80 8.11
C CYS A 13 -3.95 6.24 9.49
N GLU A 14 -4.21 4.94 9.58
CA GLU A 14 -4.59 4.26 10.80
C GLU A 14 -3.86 2.93 10.94
N LEU A 15 -3.60 2.52 12.18
CA LEU A 15 -3.07 1.20 12.49
C LEU A 15 -4.18 0.34 13.09
N ASP A 16 -4.42 -0.82 12.48
CA ASP A 16 -5.18 -1.87 13.12
C ASP A 16 -4.19 -2.77 13.84
N ASP A 17 -4.08 -2.63 15.16
CA ASP A 17 -3.04 -3.30 15.95
C ASP A 17 -3.32 -4.77 16.21
N SER A 18 -4.53 -5.23 15.94
CA SER A 18 -4.90 -6.63 16.15
C SER A 18 -4.41 -7.56 15.05
N LEU A 19 -4.20 -7.04 13.83
CA LEU A 19 -3.78 -7.86 12.68
C LEU A 19 -2.26 -8.06 12.60
N PRO A 20 -1.32 -7.13 12.57
CA PRO A 20 -1.39 -5.68 12.40
C PRO A 20 -1.35 -5.22 10.94
N VAL A 21 -2.07 -4.15 10.66
CA VAL A 21 -2.16 -3.54 9.32
C VAL A 21 -2.07 -2.02 9.44
N LEU A 22 -1.15 -1.41 8.69
CA LEU A 22 -1.15 0.04 8.51
C LEU A 22 -1.97 0.34 7.27
N ARG A 23 -3.16 0.93 7.48
CA ARG A 23 -4.06 1.25 6.38
C ARG A 23 -4.05 2.76 6.13
N HIS A 24 -4.11 3.15 4.86
CA HIS A 24 -4.25 4.54 4.49
C HIS A 24 -5.31 4.68 3.41
N LYS A 25 -6.27 5.54 3.69
CA LYS A 25 -7.39 5.79 2.80
C LYS A 25 -7.25 7.18 2.20
N TRP A 26 -7.11 7.25 0.89
CA TRP A 26 -7.01 8.49 0.14
C TRP A 26 -8.41 9.07 -0.03
N LYS A 27 -8.54 10.38 0.15
CA LYS A 27 -9.86 11.02 0.24
C LYS A 27 -10.41 11.50 -1.10
N PHE A 28 -9.51 11.94 -2.00
CA PHE A 28 -9.88 12.43 -3.33
C PHE A 28 -8.64 12.50 -4.22
N GLU A 29 -8.85 12.87 -5.49
CA GLU A 29 -7.76 13.08 -6.45
C GLU A 29 -6.91 14.30 -6.02
N LEU A 30 -5.58 14.18 -6.08
CA LEU A 30 -4.66 15.21 -5.64
C LEU A 30 -3.46 15.33 -6.58
N PRO A 31 -2.76 16.49 -6.56
CA PRO A 31 -1.54 16.67 -7.37
C PRO A 31 -0.46 15.64 -7.02
N GLY A 32 0.34 15.29 -8.02
CA GLY A 32 1.40 14.28 -7.87
C GLY A 32 2.39 14.57 -6.76
N GLU A 33 2.76 15.83 -6.56
CA GLU A 33 3.69 16.22 -5.49
C GLU A 33 3.10 15.96 -4.10
N GLU A 34 1.83 16.29 -3.89
CA GLU A 34 1.13 16.03 -2.64
C GLU A 34 0.99 14.52 -2.38
N PHE A 35 0.74 13.76 -3.43
CA PHE A 35 0.69 12.30 -3.36
C PHE A 35 2.02 11.73 -2.88
N LYS A 36 3.13 12.15 -3.49
CA LYS A 36 4.47 11.69 -3.13
C LYS A 36 4.85 12.05 -1.69
N ILE A 37 4.55 13.28 -1.26
CA ILE A 37 4.85 13.75 0.09
C ILE A 37 4.11 12.89 1.12
N ASN A 38 2.82 12.64 0.88
CA ASN A 38 2.01 11.85 1.80
C ASN A 38 2.41 10.37 1.83
N LEU A 39 2.79 9.80 0.68
CA LEU A 39 3.30 8.42 0.63
C LEU A 39 4.58 8.30 1.46
N LYS A 40 5.49 9.24 1.36
CA LYS A 40 6.73 9.24 2.14
C LYS A 40 6.46 9.34 3.64
N ARG A 41 5.48 10.14 4.03
CA ARG A 41 5.07 10.24 5.44
C ARG A 41 4.53 8.91 5.96
N ILE A 42 3.68 8.24 5.19
CA ILE A 42 3.15 6.93 5.54
C ILE A 42 4.28 5.92 5.68
N LEU A 43 5.26 5.97 4.79
CA LEU A 43 6.42 5.08 4.83
C LEU A 43 7.24 5.26 6.11
N GLU A 44 7.47 6.50 6.53
CA GLU A 44 8.18 6.80 7.78
C GLU A 44 7.43 6.22 8.98
N GLU A 45 6.11 6.35 9.02
CA GLU A 45 5.27 5.74 10.06
C GLU A 45 5.36 4.21 10.03
N TYR A 46 5.33 3.63 8.84
CA TYR A 46 5.48 2.18 8.67
C TYR A 46 6.82 1.68 9.23
N GLU A 47 7.90 2.36 8.90
CA GLU A 47 9.25 1.99 9.38
C GLU A 47 9.34 2.01 10.91
N MET A 48 8.72 3.00 11.55
CA MET A 48 8.67 3.07 13.01
C MET A 48 7.84 1.95 13.62
N LEU A 49 6.65 1.72 13.07
CA LEU A 49 5.72 0.70 13.57
C LEU A 49 6.23 -0.72 13.35
N LYS A 50 6.98 -0.95 12.28
CA LYS A 50 7.57 -2.25 11.95
C LYS A 50 8.49 -2.78 13.05
N LYS A 51 9.10 -1.90 13.82
CA LYS A 51 9.97 -2.27 14.93
C LYS A 51 9.20 -3.00 16.04
N THR A 52 7.95 -2.63 16.23
CA THR A 52 7.06 -3.27 17.23
C THR A 52 6.22 -4.38 16.61
N TYR A 53 5.70 -4.16 15.41
CA TYR A 53 4.79 -5.07 14.72
C TYR A 53 5.52 -5.74 13.55
N THR A 54 6.22 -6.83 13.82
CA THR A 54 7.10 -7.49 12.83
C THR A 54 6.36 -8.08 11.63
N ARG A 55 5.05 -8.35 11.77
CA ARG A 55 4.21 -8.86 10.67
C ARG A 55 3.33 -7.78 10.06
N LEU A 56 3.68 -6.51 10.28
CA LEU A 56 2.91 -5.38 9.78
C LEU A 56 2.70 -5.45 8.27
N ALA A 57 1.46 -5.34 7.84
CA ALA A 57 1.08 -5.28 6.43
C ALA A 57 0.79 -3.84 6.02
N TRP A 58 0.91 -3.57 4.73
CA TRP A 58 0.63 -2.29 4.11
C TRP A 58 -0.67 -2.40 3.31
N LEU A 59 -1.66 -1.57 3.62
CA LEU A 59 -2.94 -1.55 2.91
C LEU A 59 -3.25 -0.15 2.41
N ALA A 60 -3.20 0.03 1.10
CA ALA A 60 -3.54 1.28 0.43
C ALA A 60 -4.97 1.22 -0.09
N ASP A 61 -5.88 1.98 0.51
CA ASP A 61 -7.24 2.12 0.00
C ASP A 61 -7.30 3.33 -0.92
N THR A 62 -7.24 3.08 -2.22
CA THR A 62 -7.23 4.10 -3.27
C THR A 62 -8.59 4.24 -3.96
N THR A 63 -9.66 3.77 -3.32
CA THR A 63 -11.03 3.79 -3.88
C THR A 63 -11.42 5.18 -4.41
N HIS A 64 -11.07 6.23 -3.68
CA HIS A 64 -11.43 7.61 -4.02
C HIS A 64 -10.28 8.44 -4.59
N LEU A 65 -9.13 7.83 -4.82
CA LEU A 65 -7.95 8.55 -5.31
C LEU A 65 -8.11 9.05 -6.76
N GLY A 66 -8.81 8.29 -7.59
CA GLY A 66 -8.95 8.62 -9.00
C GLY A 66 -7.69 8.37 -9.81
N GLU A 67 -7.51 9.13 -10.89
CA GLU A 67 -6.32 9.03 -11.73
C GLU A 67 -5.15 9.77 -11.09
N ILE A 68 -3.96 9.22 -11.27
CA ILE A 68 -2.71 9.82 -10.78
C ILE A 68 -2.10 10.63 -11.93
N ASP A 69 -1.48 11.78 -11.60
CA ASP A 69 -0.83 12.65 -12.58
C ASP A 69 0.20 11.87 -13.41
N GLU A 70 0.34 12.25 -14.68
CA GLU A 70 1.35 11.70 -15.58
C GLU A 70 2.74 11.90 -14.97
N GLY A 71 3.58 10.88 -15.07
CA GLY A 71 4.94 10.89 -14.50
C GLY A 71 5.02 10.32 -13.09
N VAL A 72 3.93 10.29 -12.34
CA VAL A 72 3.92 9.65 -11.01
C VAL A 72 4.09 8.14 -11.15
N ASP A 73 3.51 7.54 -12.18
CA ASP A 73 3.65 6.11 -12.44
C ASP A 73 5.13 5.72 -12.60
N GLU A 74 5.90 6.53 -13.32
CA GLU A 74 7.33 6.30 -13.51
C GLU A 74 8.08 6.42 -12.18
N TRP A 75 7.75 7.43 -11.38
CA TRP A 75 8.33 7.59 -10.05
C TRP A 75 8.01 6.40 -9.14
N LEU A 76 6.77 5.88 -9.18
CA LEU A 76 6.37 4.72 -8.41
C LEU A 76 7.23 3.50 -8.73
N VAL A 77 7.48 3.25 -10.01
CA VAL A 77 8.29 2.11 -10.45
C VAL A 77 9.78 2.31 -10.17
N ASN A 78 10.32 3.49 -10.46
CA ASN A 78 11.77 3.74 -10.43
C ASN A 78 12.31 4.15 -9.07
N VAL A 79 11.48 4.73 -8.20
CA VAL A 79 11.91 5.27 -6.91
C VAL A 79 11.14 4.64 -5.75
N TRP A 80 9.82 4.71 -5.80
CA TRP A 80 8.96 4.34 -4.68
C TRP A 80 9.03 2.85 -4.33
N GLU A 81 9.02 1.97 -5.31
CA GLU A 81 9.07 0.53 -5.05
C GLU A 81 10.35 0.12 -4.31
N ASP A 82 11.48 0.72 -4.65
CA ASP A 82 12.74 0.46 -3.95
C ASP A 82 12.67 0.93 -2.49
N LEU A 83 12.10 2.10 -2.25
CA LEU A 83 11.91 2.61 -0.89
C LEU A 83 10.98 1.71 -0.08
N LEU A 84 9.92 1.24 -0.70
CA LEU A 84 8.88 0.44 -0.07
C LEU A 84 9.37 -0.98 0.26
N PHE A 85 9.93 -1.66 -0.71
CA PHE A 85 10.27 -3.08 -0.59
C PHE A 85 11.70 -3.33 -0.09
N LYS A 86 12.66 -2.52 -0.52
CA LYS A 86 14.06 -2.70 -0.11
C LYS A 86 14.39 -1.97 1.19
N LYS A 87 14.06 -0.69 1.28
CA LYS A 87 14.40 0.12 2.45
C LYS A 87 13.48 -0.15 3.63
N ALA A 88 12.18 -0.01 3.45
CA ALA A 88 11.20 -0.18 4.52
C ALA A 88 10.88 -1.66 4.82
N GLY A 89 11.14 -2.54 3.88
CA GLY A 89 10.94 -3.96 4.07
C GLY A 89 9.49 -4.41 4.11
N VAL A 90 8.63 -3.75 3.35
CA VAL A 90 7.22 -4.15 3.22
C VAL A 90 7.18 -5.52 2.53
N LYS A 91 6.57 -6.51 3.17
CA LYS A 91 6.45 -7.87 2.64
C LYS A 91 5.03 -8.21 2.20
N ILE A 92 4.03 -7.61 2.81
CA ILE A 92 2.63 -7.80 2.45
C ILE A 92 2.08 -6.45 2.03
N HIS A 93 1.80 -6.31 0.74
CA HIS A 93 1.37 -5.06 0.13
C HIS A 93 0.04 -5.26 -0.58
N ALA A 94 -1.03 -4.72 -0.02
CA ALA A 94 -2.36 -4.80 -0.59
C ALA A 94 -2.83 -3.41 -1.04
N VAL A 95 -3.52 -3.37 -2.17
CA VAL A 95 -4.12 -2.15 -2.73
C VAL A 95 -5.58 -2.41 -3.04
N ILE A 96 -6.44 -1.49 -2.63
CA ILE A 96 -7.85 -1.49 -3.02
C ILE A 96 -8.04 -0.41 -4.09
N LEU A 97 -8.56 -0.78 -5.25
CA LEU A 97 -8.87 0.12 -6.35
C LEU A 97 -10.37 0.37 -6.43
N GLY A 98 -10.78 1.53 -6.95
CA GLY A 98 -12.18 1.77 -7.31
C GLY A 98 -12.63 0.75 -8.37
N ALA A 99 -13.90 0.37 -8.36
CA ALA A 99 -14.42 -0.71 -9.21
C ALA A 99 -14.13 -0.53 -10.70
N SER A 100 -14.28 0.70 -11.21
CA SER A 100 -14.04 0.99 -12.64
C SER A 100 -12.56 0.87 -13.02
N ILE A 101 -11.67 1.29 -12.12
CA ILE A 101 -10.22 1.20 -12.34
C ILE A 101 -9.78 -0.25 -12.23
N PHE A 102 -10.31 -0.98 -11.25
CA PHE A 102 -10.03 -2.40 -11.03
C PHE A 102 -10.35 -3.26 -12.26
N ALA A 103 -11.48 -2.98 -12.91
CA ALA A 103 -11.93 -3.75 -14.08
C ALA A 103 -10.94 -3.69 -15.25
N ASP A 104 -10.24 -2.56 -15.42
CA ASP A 104 -9.29 -2.35 -16.52
C ASP A 104 -7.83 -2.49 -16.12
N TYR A 105 -7.56 -2.82 -14.85
CA TYR A 105 -6.19 -2.88 -14.34
C TYR A 105 -5.48 -4.16 -14.76
N PRO A 106 -4.27 -4.07 -15.35
CA PRO A 106 -3.50 -5.24 -15.78
C PRO A 106 -2.81 -5.92 -14.59
N MET A 107 -3.61 -6.43 -13.67
CA MET A 107 -3.18 -6.92 -12.36
C MET A 107 -2.17 -8.07 -12.44
N GLU A 108 -2.42 -9.06 -13.30
CA GLU A 108 -1.53 -10.22 -13.42
C GLU A 108 -0.13 -9.80 -13.86
N LYS A 109 -0.04 -8.92 -14.84
CA LYS A 109 1.24 -8.44 -15.33
C LYS A 109 1.98 -7.64 -14.26
N PHE A 110 1.29 -6.72 -13.61
CA PHE A 110 1.88 -5.90 -12.54
C PHE A 110 2.41 -6.77 -11.40
N LYS A 111 1.62 -7.72 -10.96
CA LYS A 111 1.98 -8.62 -9.89
C LYS A 111 3.21 -9.46 -10.25
N LEU A 112 3.23 -10.06 -11.43
CA LEU A 112 4.33 -10.89 -11.89
C LEU A 112 5.63 -10.08 -12.04
N ASP A 113 5.54 -8.90 -12.64
CA ASP A 113 6.72 -8.03 -12.84
C ASP A 113 7.32 -7.59 -11.50
N ALA A 114 6.49 -7.17 -10.57
CA ALA A 114 6.93 -6.70 -9.26
C ALA A 114 7.46 -7.85 -8.38
N GLU A 115 6.78 -8.98 -8.35
CA GLU A 115 7.22 -10.14 -7.60
C GLU A 115 8.54 -10.70 -8.13
N GLU A 116 8.75 -10.68 -9.45
CA GLU A 116 10.01 -11.08 -10.05
C GLU A 116 11.13 -10.11 -9.70
N LYS A 117 10.90 -8.80 -9.87
CA LYS A 117 11.87 -7.75 -9.57
C LYS A 117 12.33 -7.79 -8.10
N PHE A 118 11.42 -8.10 -7.18
CA PHE A 118 11.70 -8.10 -5.75
C PHE A 118 11.71 -9.50 -5.13
N ARG A 119 11.99 -10.52 -5.91
CA ARG A 119 12.00 -11.93 -5.46
C ARG A 119 12.88 -12.14 -4.23
N ALA A 120 14.06 -11.54 -4.20
CA ALA A 120 15.01 -11.67 -3.08
C ALA A 120 14.46 -11.10 -1.77
N TYR A 121 13.45 -10.24 -1.83
CA TYR A 121 12.84 -9.58 -0.68
C TYR A 121 11.54 -10.25 -0.22
N ASN A 122 11.13 -11.30 -0.90
CA ASN A 122 9.97 -12.12 -0.53
C ASN A 122 8.67 -11.29 -0.41
N VAL A 123 8.42 -10.45 -1.40
CA VAL A 123 7.26 -9.54 -1.43
C VAL A 123 6.01 -10.25 -1.92
N HIS A 124 4.89 -10.05 -1.22
CA HIS A 124 3.57 -10.52 -1.61
C HIS A 124 2.71 -9.32 -1.99
N LEU A 125 2.20 -9.31 -3.21
CA LEU A 125 1.40 -8.21 -3.76
C LEU A 125 -0.01 -8.68 -4.06
N GLY A 126 -1.00 -7.87 -3.70
CA GLY A 126 -2.40 -8.16 -4.00
C GLY A 126 -3.15 -6.88 -4.35
N VAL A 127 -4.06 -6.98 -5.31
CA VAL A 127 -4.92 -5.86 -5.73
C VAL A 127 -6.37 -6.32 -5.66
N PHE A 128 -7.21 -5.50 -5.04
CA PHE A 128 -8.58 -5.89 -4.70
C PHE A 128 -9.56 -4.78 -5.06
N SER A 129 -10.84 -5.14 -5.22
CA SER A 129 -11.90 -4.19 -5.45
C SER A 129 -12.70 -3.85 -4.19
N ASN A 130 -12.46 -4.54 -3.08
CA ASN A 130 -13.13 -4.28 -1.82
C ASN A 130 -12.25 -4.61 -0.62
N GLU A 131 -12.62 -4.02 0.51
CA GLU A 131 -11.86 -4.10 1.76
C GLU A 131 -11.85 -5.53 2.34
N LYS A 132 -12.97 -6.23 2.28
CA LYS A 132 -13.08 -7.56 2.87
C LYS A 132 -12.09 -8.55 2.24
N GLU A 133 -12.02 -8.58 0.92
CA GLU A 133 -11.09 -9.46 0.21
C GLU A 133 -9.63 -9.11 0.50
N ALA A 134 -9.33 -7.82 0.61
CA ALA A 134 -7.98 -7.35 0.94
C ALA A 134 -7.57 -7.82 2.33
N TYR A 135 -8.43 -7.68 3.34
CA TYR A 135 -8.14 -8.12 4.71
C TYR A 135 -8.01 -9.64 4.81
N ASP A 136 -8.88 -10.40 4.14
CA ASP A 136 -8.80 -11.85 4.13
C ASP A 136 -7.46 -12.33 3.57
N TRP A 137 -7.03 -11.71 2.47
CA TRP A 137 -5.74 -12.01 1.83
C TRP A 137 -4.55 -11.63 2.72
N ILE A 138 -4.61 -10.48 3.39
CA ILE A 138 -3.57 -10.04 4.31
C ILE A 138 -3.39 -11.04 5.44
N LEU A 139 -4.48 -11.45 6.08
CA LEU A 139 -4.46 -12.42 7.17
C LEU A 139 -3.81 -13.72 6.74
N LEU A 140 -4.20 -14.23 5.58
CA LEU A 140 -3.66 -15.47 5.04
C LEU A 140 -2.14 -15.39 4.83
N ASN A 141 -1.64 -14.27 4.31
CA ASN A 141 -0.22 -14.07 4.07
C ASN A 141 0.57 -13.82 5.36
N GLN A 142 -0.03 -13.20 6.35
CA GLN A 142 0.61 -13.02 7.66
C GLN A 142 0.89 -14.35 8.37
N LEU A 143 0.05 -15.34 8.15
CA LEU A 143 0.23 -16.67 8.75
C LEU A 143 1.47 -17.39 8.24
N THR A 144 1.98 -17.01 7.06
CA THR A 144 3.15 -17.65 6.43
C THR A 144 4.45 -16.87 6.58
N LEU A 145 4.40 -15.75 7.26
CA LEU A 145 5.61 -14.94 7.49
C LEU A 145 6.53 -15.53 8.55
#